data_b738798151c5cce852a85ebb683e1163
#
_entry.id   b738798151c5cce852a85ebb683e1163
#
_cell.length_a   1.000
_cell.length_b   1.000
_cell.length_c   1.000
_cell.angle_alpha   90.00
_cell.angle_beta   90.00
_cell.angle_gamma   90.00
#
_symmetry.space_group_name_H-M   'P 1'
#
loop_
_entity.id
_entity.type
_entity.pdbx_description
1 polymer ?
#
loop_
_entity_poly.entity_id
_entity_poly.type
_entity_poly.pdbx_seq_one_letter_code
_entity_poly.pdbx_strand_id
1 'polypeptide(L)'
;PHIYHVGGYYYLVIAEGGTEHFHAVMVARSRELFGFYEGCPANPVLTHRHMGWNAPIINVGHADLVELKDGSWYAVFLASRLIDGNHKNLGRETFICPVQWEREWPMFTPQTGKVEWEYEAPASLSLTEMRPEPCFDDFDEETLGLHWVHWGTPYTKYYDLRDGALQIQCVRQKMVEEIRQESFVKNPTYDKFAPFIGRRQRAFDTVVTAKMDFEPQNDETAGLAIQQAMNHQLHLERACEQDRQVLRVVEYTSDFNHPNFLPGFEGVTHRRVVAQVPCEEREIVLRFEIKG
;
A
#
# COMPACT_ATOMS: atom_id res chain seq x y z
N PRO A 1 5.87 17.71 5.92
CA PRO A 1 6.55 18.88 5.37
C PRO A 1 8.06 18.66 5.33
N HIS A 2 8.70 19.19 4.29
CA HIS A 2 10.14 19.14 4.09
C HIS A 2 10.68 20.55 3.87
N ILE A 3 11.89 20.80 4.33
CA ILE A 3 12.58 22.09 4.15
C ILE A 3 13.84 21.86 3.34
N TYR A 4 14.02 22.64 2.28
CA TYR A 4 15.18 22.63 1.39
C TYR A 4 15.83 24.02 1.41
N HIS A 5 17.17 24.07 1.44
CA HIS A 5 17.91 25.32 1.33
C HIS A 5 18.55 25.42 -0.07
N VAL A 6 17.99 26.25 -0.92
CA VAL A 6 18.41 26.39 -2.32
C VAL A 6 18.49 27.87 -2.70
N GLY A 7 19.57 28.28 -3.33
CA GLY A 7 19.73 29.66 -3.84
C GLY A 7 19.56 30.74 -2.80
N GLY A 8 19.87 30.46 -1.51
CA GLY A 8 19.74 31.39 -0.41
C GLY A 8 18.31 31.57 0.14
N TYR A 9 17.39 30.65 -0.22
CA TYR A 9 16.06 30.54 0.37
C TYR A 9 15.87 29.19 1.05
N TYR A 10 15.07 29.19 2.11
CA TYR A 10 14.47 28.01 2.71
C TYR A 10 13.11 27.78 2.08
N TYR A 11 12.94 26.65 1.40
CA TYR A 11 11.68 26.25 0.79
C TYR A 11 10.97 25.25 1.67
N LEU A 12 9.77 25.57 2.07
CA LEU A 12 8.87 24.66 2.79
C LEU A 12 7.94 24.00 1.78
N VAL A 13 8.09 22.69 1.60
CA VAL A 13 7.24 21.85 0.74
C VAL A 13 6.29 21.08 1.62
N ILE A 14 4.99 21.22 1.40
CA ILE A 14 3.94 20.62 2.22
C ILE A 14 2.89 19.92 1.36
N ALA A 15 2.30 18.86 1.92
CA ALA A 15 1.12 18.23 1.39
C ALA A 15 -0.13 18.93 1.94
N GLU A 16 -1.15 19.09 1.11
CA GLU A 16 -2.42 19.72 1.44
C GLU A 16 -3.59 18.90 0.87
N GLY A 17 -4.79 19.13 1.40
CA GLY A 17 -6.04 18.59 0.87
C GLY A 17 -6.33 17.13 1.22
N GLY A 18 -5.61 16.58 2.17
CA GLY A 18 -5.68 15.16 2.50
C GLY A 18 -4.95 14.29 1.47
N THR A 19 -5.19 12.99 1.46
CA THR A 19 -4.46 12.04 0.62
C THR A 19 -5.31 11.45 -0.50
N GLU A 20 -6.49 11.99 -0.72
CA GLU A 20 -7.45 11.56 -1.74
C GLU A 20 -7.54 12.59 -2.87
N HIS A 21 -8.70 12.76 -3.50
CA HIS A 21 -8.89 13.60 -4.70
C HIS A 21 -8.34 15.02 -4.58
N PHE A 22 -8.44 15.65 -3.41
CA PHE A 22 -7.98 17.02 -3.20
C PHE A 22 -6.49 17.17 -2.87
N HIS A 23 -5.75 16.05 -2.87
CA HIS A 23 -4.34 16.04 -2.55
C HIS A 23 -3.52 16.95 -3.46
N ALA A 24 -2.59 17.68 -2.87
CA ALA A 24 -1.79 18.67 -3.57
C ALA A 24 -0.45 18.90 -2.88
N VAL A 25 0.51 19.46 -3.63
CA VAL A 25 1.77 20.00 -3.11
C VAL A 25 1.72 21.51 -3.11
N MET A 26 2.01 22.10 -1.97
CA MET A 26 2.16 23.55 -1.77
C MET A 26 3.61 23.87 -1.46
N VAL A 27 4.07 25.04 -1.88
CA VAL A 27 5.41 25.54 -1.60
C VAL A 27 5.34 26.94 -1.04
N ALA A 28 6.16 27.19 -0.02
CA ALA A 28 6.43 28.54 0.47
C ALA A 28 7.96 28.71 0.65
N ARG A 29 8.46 29.94 0.67
CA ARG A 29 9.88 30.21 0.87
C ARG A 29 10.16 31.36 1.84
N SER A 30 11.32 31.35 2.45
CA SER A 30 11.82 32.42 3.31
C SER A 30 13.31 32.58 3.16
N ARG A 31 13.83 33.80 3.44
CA ARG A 31 15.29 34.03 3.57
C ARG A 31 15.86 33.52 4.89
N GLU A 32 14.99 33.30 5.86
CA GLU A 32 15.38 32.87 7.21
C GLU A 32 14.60 31.58 7.57
N LEU A 33 15.28 30.62 8.18
CA LEU A 33 14.68 29.33 8.56
C LEU A 33 13.43 29.49 9.45
N PHE A 34 13.47 30.42 10.38
CA PHE A 34 12.39 30.77 11.31
C PHE A 34 11.71 32.11 10.97
N GLY A 35 11.84 32.55 9.72
CA GLY A 35 11.29 33.80 9.24
C GLY A 35 9.85 33.66 8.73
N PHE A 36 9.37 34.71 8.09
CA PHE A 36 8.11 34.71 7.39
C PHE A 36 8.26 34.00 6.04
N TYR A 37 7.39 33.02 5.77
CA TYR A 37 7.35 32.29 4.50
C TYR A 37 6.30 32.87 3.58
N GLU A 38 6.70 33.33 2.39
CA GLU A 38 5.78 33.71 1.33
C GLU A 38 5.34 32.47 0.53
N GLY A 39 4.04 32.33 0.27
CA GLY A 39 3.50 31.25 -0.54
C GLY A 39 3.86 31.41 -2.00
N CYS A 40 4.13 30.31 -2.70
CA CYS A 40 4.33 30.31 -4.13
C CYS A 40 3.05 30.85 -4.84
N PRO A 41 3.15 31.84 -5.74
CA PRO A 41 1.98 32.36 -6.47
C PRO A 41 1.27 31.32 -7.34
N ALA A 42 1.98 30.22 -7.70
CA ALA A 42 1.45 29.13 -8.51
C ALA A 42 0.83 27.98 -7.67
N ASN A 43 0.74 28.13 -6.35
CA ASN A 43 0.15 27.09 -5.51
C ASN A 43 -1.28 26.74 -5.89
N PRO A 44 -1.64 25.45 -5.89
CA PRO A 44 -0.79 24.28 -5.69
C PRO A 44 0.15 24.01 -6.87
N VAL A 45 1.42 23.74 -6.56
CA VAL A 45 2.46 23.53 -7.59
C VAL A 45 2.38 22.15 -8.26
N LEU A 46 1.74 21.18 -7.61
CA LEU A 46 1.48 19.85 -8.15
C LEU A 46 0.15 19.31 -7.61
N THR A 47 -0.78 18.98 -8.49
CA THR A 47 -2.06 18.32 -8.15
C THR A 47 -2.76 17.88 -9.42
N HIS A 48 -3.60 16.85 -9.33
CA HIS A 48 -4.53 16.44 -10.41
C HIS A 48 -6.00 16.67 -10.07
N ARG A 49 -6.32 17.34 -8.94
CA ARG A 49 -7.71 17.59 -8.52
C ARG A 49 -8.57 18.33 -9.54
N HIS A 50 -7.92 19.12 -10.41
CA HIS A 50 -8.58 19.87 -11.48
C HIS A 50 -8.82 19.06 -12.75
N MET A 51 -8.28 17.84 -12.85
CA MET A 51 -8.44 16.98 -14.02
C MET A 51 -9.70 16.10 -13.95
N GLY A 52 -10.46 16.17 -12.84
CA GLY A 52 -11.66 15.36 -12.62
C GLY A 52 -11.39 14.02 -11.95
N TRP A 53 -12.46 13.35 -11.59
CA TRP A 53 -12.42 12.10 -10.80
C TRP A 53 -11.94 10.89 -11.59
N ASN A 54 -12.01 10.94 -12.93
CA ASN A 54 -11.67 9.84 -13.82
C ASN A 54 -10.32 10.03 -14.51
N ALA A 55 -9.47 10.93 -14.01
CA ALA A 55 -8.12 11.05 -14.52
C ALA A 55 -7.35 9.73 -14.26
N PRO A 56 -6.53 9.24 -15.20
CA PRO A 56 -5.86 7.95 -15.02
C PRO A 56 -4.87 7.92 -13.87
N ILE A 57 -4.34 9.08 -13.48
CA ILE A 57 -3.49 9.29 -12.30
C ILE A 57 -4.19 10.31 -11.42
N ILE A 58 -4.48 9.94 -10.17
CA ILE A 58 -5.16 10.77 -9.18
C ILE A 58 -4.40 10.83 -7.86
N ASN A 59 -4.89 11.60 -6.89
CA ASN A 59 -4.34 11.68 -5.53
C ASN A 59 -2.87 12.15 -5.49
N VAL A 60 -2.48 12.98 -6.45
CA VAL A 60 -1.10 13.45 -6.63
C VAL A 60 -0.72 14.43 -5.54
N GLY A 61 0.33 14.13 -4.78
CA GLY A 61 0.81 15.00 -3.72
C GLY A 61 1.91 14.38 -2.87
N HIS A 62 2.28 15.07 -1.78
CA HIS A 62 3.29 14.64 -0.81
C HIS A 62 4.68 14.43 -1.46
N ALA A 63 5.21 15.49 -2.05
CA ALA A 63 6.46 15.41 -2.79
C ALA A 63 7.70 15.69 -1.95
N ASP A 64 8.76 14.96 -2.28
CA ASP A 64 10.15 15.24 -1.92
C ASP A 64 10.94 15.71 -3.14
N LEU A 65 11.83 16.67 -2.95
CA LEU A 65 12.70 17.18 -4.00
C LEU A 65 14.07 16.51 -3.93
N VAL A 66 14.63 16.20 -5.09
CA VAL A 66 15.95 15.58 -5.25
C VAL A 66 16.75 16.36 -6.28
N GLU A 67 17.93 16.82 -5.90
CA GLU A 67 18.92 17.39 -6.81
C GLU A 67 19.89 16.28 -7.27
N LEU A 68 20.08 16.15 -8.56
CA LEU A 68 21.05 15.22 -9.13
C LEU A 68 22.44 15.90 -9.25
N LYS A 69 23.47 15.11 -9.46
CA LYS A 69 24.87 15.58 -9.57
C LYS A 69 25.10 16.56 -10.71
N ASP A 70 24.28 16.55 -11.73
CA ASP A 70 24.34 17.47 -12.87
C ASP A 70 23.55 18.76 -12.65
N GLY A 71 22.96 18.93 -11.46
CA GLY A 71 22.15 20.09 -11.12
C GLY A 71 20.69 20.03 -11.58
N SER A 72 20.28 18.94 -12.23
CA SER A 72 18.87 18.72 -12.56
C SER A 72 18.07 18.32 -11.31
N TRP A 73 16.78 18.69 -11.27
CA TRP A 73 15.91 18.44 -10.15
C TRP A 73 14.74 17.56 -10.51
N TYR A 74 14.37 16.69 -9.59
CA TYR A 74 13.22 15.82 -9.68
C TYR A 74 12.40 15.88 -8.39
N ALA A 75 11.12 15.57 -8.51
CA ALA A 75 10.24 15.32 -7.38
C ALA A 75 9.84 13.86 -7.36
N VAL A 76 9.90 13.25 -6.17
CA VAL A 76 9.35 11.92 -5.90
C VAL A 76 8.12 12.12 -5.02
N PHE A 77 6.98 11.56 -5.40
CA PHE A 77 5.72 11.81 -4.74
C PHE A 77 4.81 10.59 -4.81
N LEU A 78 3.70 10.64 -4.10
CA LEU A 78 2.70 9.58 -4.17
C LEU A 78 1.52 9.97 -5.06
N ALA A 79 0.98 8.98 -5.74
CA ALA A 79 -0.26 9.08 -6.51
C ALA A 79 -0.92 7.70 -6.59
N SER A 80 -2.09 7.62 -7.20
CA SER A 80 -2.80 6.36 -7.45
C SER A 80 -3.17 6.24 -8.90
N ARG A 81 -3.00 5.05 -9.48
CA ARG A 81 -3.51 4.71 -10.81
C ARG A 81 -4.95 4.23 -10.69
N LEU A 82 -5.79 4.70 -11.61
CA LEU A 82 -7.17 4.22 -11.73
C LEU A 82 -7.28 3.12 -12.77
N ILE A 83 -8.19 2.20 -12.50
CA ILE A 83 -8.65 1.17 -13.42
C ILE A 83 -10.19 1.17 -13.43
N ASP A 84 -10.77 0.94 -14.59
CA ASP A 84 -12.23 0.84 -14.79
C ASP A 84 -13.04 1.93 -14.08
N GLY A 85 -12.65 3.17 -14.33
CA GLY A 85 -13.42 4.35 -14.00
C GLY A 85 -13.17 4.90 -12.60
N ASN A 86 -12.94 4.12 -11.55
CA ASN A 86 -12.72 4.68 -10.22
C ASN A 86 -12.10 3.71 -9.20
N HIS A 87 -11.56 2.59 -9.64
CA HIS A 87 -10.92 1.62 -8.75
C HIS A 87 -9.42 1.85 -8.68
N LYS A 88 -8.84 1.77 -7.48
CA LYS A 88 -7.42 1.96 -7.19
C LYS A 88 -6.89 0.85 -6.29
N ASN A 89 -7.04 -0.39 -6.74
CA ASN A 89 -6.68 -1.58 -5.98
C ASN A 89 -5.17 -1.71 -5.66
N LEU A 90 -4.30 -0.98 -6.36
CA LEU A 90 -2.87 -0.90 -6.04
C LEU A 90 -2.59 0.12 -4.93
N GLY A 91 -3.58 0.93 -4.55
CA GLY A 91 -3.45 1.96 -3.55
C GLY A 91 -2.60 3.14 -4.02
N ARG A 92 -1.72 3.62 -3.14
CA ARG A 92 -0.78 4.70 -3.46
C ARG A 92 0.55 4.12 -3.90
N GLU A 93 1.05 4.62 -5.00
CA GLU A 93 2.32 4.23 -5.62
C GLU A 93 3.28 5.42 -5.65
N THR A 94 4.56 5.13 -5.83
CA THR A 94 5.59 6.16 -5.96
C THR A 94 5.72 6.59 -7.41
N PHE A 95 5.62 7.89 -7.62
CA PHE A 95 5.79 8.55 -8.92
C PHE A 95 6.99 9.49 -8.88
N ILE A 96 7.45 9.87 -10.05
CA ILE A 96 8.53 10.83 -10.24
C ILE A 96 8.14 11.82 -11.34
N CYS A 97 8.59 13.08 -11.22
CA CYS A 97 8.52 14.04 -12.32
C CYS A 97 9.72 14.98 -12.29
N PRO A 98 10.11 15.58 -13.42
CA PRO A 98 11.10 16.62 -13.46
C PRO A 98 10.61 17.88 -12.75
N VAL A 99 11.56 18.62 -12.18
CA VAL A 99 11.34 19.93 -11.57
C VAL A 99 12.30 20.94 -12.19
N GLN A 100 11.79 22.08 -12.60
CA GLN A 100 12.57 23.18 -13.13
C GLN A 100 12.44 24.41 -12.22
N TRP A 101 13.53 25.10 -11.97
CA TRP A 101 13.51 26.34 -11.18
C TRP A 101 13.29 27.55 -12.09
N GLU A 102 12.18 28.27 -11.87
CA GLU A 102 11.85 29.48 -12.60
C GLU A 102 11.56 30.62 -11.62
N ARG A 103 12.22 31.75 -11.79
CA ARG A 103 12.09 32.92 -10.89
C ARG A 103 12.21 32.57 -9.42
N GLU A 104 13.16 31.67 -9.13
CA GLU A 104 13.41 31.15 -7.77
C GLU A 104 12.23 30.37 -7.16
N TRP A 105 11.36 29.76 -7.98
CA TRP A 105 10.31 28.84 -7.57
C TRP A 105 10.44 27.49 -8.27
N PRO A 106 10.15 26.37 -7.60
CA PRO A 106 10.14 25.06 -8.23
C PRO A 106 8.88 24.91 -9.06
N MET A 107 9.04 24.62 -10.33
CA MET A 107 7.96 24.28 -11.26
C MET A 107 7.96 22.77 -11.48
N PHE A 108 6.91 22.12 -11.03
CA PHE A 108 6.71 20.68 -11.20
C PHE A 108 6.10 20.41 -12.57
N THR A 109 6.45 19.25 -13.16
CA THR A 109 5.93 18.84 -14.48
C THR A 109 6.01 19.97 -15.52
N PRO A 110 7.21 20.57 -15.72
CA PRO A 110 7.35 21.71 -16.62
C PRO A 110 6.85 21.35 -18.02
N GLN A 111 6.25 22.33 -18.71
CA GLN A 111 5.63 22.22 -20.03
C GLN A 111 4.25 21.56 -20.08
N THR A 112 4.01 20.49 -19.30
CA THR A 112 2.73 19.75 -19.38
C THR A 112 1.74 20.14 -18.28
N GLY A 113 2.23 20.55 -17.12
CA GLY A 113 1.41 20.88 -15.94
C GLY A 113 0.71 19.66 -15.32
N LYS A 114 1.02 18.47 -15.77
CA LYS A 114 0.46 17.21 -15.26
C LYS A 114 1.52 16.11 -15.20
N VAL A 115 1.28 15.10 -14.38
CA VAL A 115 2.12 13.91 -14.29
C VAL A 115 1.92 13.06 -15.54
N GLU A 116 3.02 12.71 -16.19
CA GLU A 116 3.04 11.83 -17.35
C GLU A 116 3.42 10.40 -16.95
N TRP A 117 3.13 9.47 -17.85
CA TRP A 117 3.48 8.06 -17.65
C TRP A 117 4.98 7.79 -17.81
N GLU A 118 5.65 8.59 -18.60
CA GLU A 118 7.04 8.42 -18.97
C GLU A 118 7.74 9.78 -19.03
N TYR A 119 8.99 9.81 -18.59
CA TYR A 119 9.90 10.93 -18.71
C TYR A 119 11.23 10.43 -19.22
N GLU A 120 11.92 11.28 -20.00
CA GLU A 120 13.30 11.00 -20.38
C GLU A 120 14.18 10.93 -19.12
N ALA A 121 14.99 9.87 -19.05
CA ALA A 121 15.93 9.71 -17.95
C ALA A 121 17.05 10.78 -18.07
N PRO A 122 17.50 11.37 -16.97
CA PRO A 122 18.63 12.29 -16.98
C PRO A 122 19.87 11.63 -17.56
N ALA A 123 20.56 12.33 -18.45
CA ALA A 123 21.78 11.81 -19.09
C ALA A 123 22.92 11.53 -18.08
N SER A 124 22.85 12.17 -16.91
CA SER A 124 23.82 11.99 -15.82
C SER A 124 23.64 10.67 -15.05
N LEU A 125 22.49 10.00 -15.19
CA LEU A 125 22.24 8.71 -14.54
C LEU A 125 22.62 7.55 -15.46
N SER A 126 23.47 6.67 -14.95
CA SER A 126 23.73 5.40 -15.61
C SER A 126 22.47 4.55 -15.53
N LEU A 127 22.06 3.98 -16.66
CA LEU A 127 21.02 2.96 -16.65
C LEU A 127 21.55 1.76 -15.87
N THR A 128 20.89 1.45 -14.75
CA THR A 128 21.15 0.24 -13.98
C THR A 128 20.03 -0.74 -14.27
N GLU A 129 20.39 -1.90 -14.78
CA GLU A 129 19.42 -2.96 -14.98
C GLU A 129 18.88 -3.40 -13.62
N MET A 130 17.60 -3.15 -13.40
CA MET A 130 16.91 -3.63 -12.22
C MET A 130 16.64 -5.12 -12.36
N ARG A 131 17.19 -5.91 -11.45
CA ARG A 131 16.80 -7.32 -11.38
C ARG A 131 15.32 -7.40 -11.01
N PRO A 132 14.49 -8.14 -11.78
CA PRO A 132 13.11 -8.35 -11.36
C PRO A 132 13.09 -9.04 -9.99
N GLU A 133 12.14 -8.66 -9.15
CA GLU A 133 11.94 -9.40 -7.91
C GLU A 133 11.58 -10.85 -8.21
N PRO A 134 12.07 -11.79 -7.39
CA PRO A 134 11.71 -13.19 -7.55
C PRO A 134 10.19 -13.36 -7.53
N CYS A 135 9.66 -14.02 -8.57
CA CYS A 135 8.24 -14.36 -8.62
C CYS A 135 7.91 -15.66 -7.85
N PHE A 136 8.92 -16.40 -7.47
CA PHE A 136 8.84 -17.65 -6.73
C PHE A 136 9.76 -17.59 -5.50
N ASP A 137 9.32 -18.20 -4.41
CA ASP A 137 10.09 -18.36 -3.19
C ASP A 137 9.90 -19.81 -2.70
N ASP A 138 10.98 -20.55 -2.60
CA ASP A 138 11.03 -21.91 -2.08
C ASP A 138 11.35 -21.97 -0.58
N PHE A 139 11.59 -20.79 0.02
CA PHE A 139 11.87 -20.62 1.45
C PHE A 139 13.12 -21.38 1.94
N ASP A 140 14.09 -21.58 1.07
CA ASP A 140 15.35 -22.25 1.39
C ASP A 140 16.39 -21.31 2.04
N GLU A 141 16.15 -20.00 2.02
CA GLU A 141 17.04 -19.00 2.61
C GLU A 141 16.88 -18.94 4.14
N GLU A 142 17.90 -18.44 4.85
CA GLU A 142 17.86 -18.29 6.31
C GLU A 142 16.84 -17.25 6.80
N THR A 143 16.49 -16.27 5.95
CA THR A 143 15.57 -15.17 6.26
C THR A 143 14.65 -14.88 5.09
N LEU A 144 13.46 -14.37 5.39
CA LEU A 144 12.56 -13.85 4.35
C LEU A 144 13.20 -12.70 3.59
N GLY A 145 13.04 -12.69 2.28
CA GLY A 145 13.45 -11.59 1.43
C GLY A 145 12.71 -10.30 1.77
N LEU A 146 13.30 -9.13 1.44
CA LEU A 146 12.75 -7.82 1.76
C LEU A 146 11.38 -7.52 1.12
N HIS A 147 10.98 -8.31 0.15
CA HIS A 147 9.66 -8.19 -0.50
C HIS A 147 8.52 -8.81 0.31
N TRP A 148 8.85 -9.60 1.35
CA TRP A 148 7.86 -10.12 2.29
C TRP A 148 7.58 -9.10 3.38
N VAL A 149 6.32 -8.88 3.67
CA VAL A 149 5.84 -7.93 4.66
C VAL A 149 4.95 -8.62 5.68
N HIS A 150 5.00 -8.12 6.91
CA HIS A 150 4.13 -8.54 7.99
C HIS A 150 3.00 -7.55 8.19
N TRP A 151 1.92 -7.99 8.80
CA TRP A 151 0.91 -7.08 9.28
C TRP A 151 1.38 -6.38 10.57
N GLY A 152 1.60 -5.07 10.48
CA GLY A 152 2.19 -4.31 11.59
C GLY A 152 3.63 -4.72 11.88
N THR A 153 4.00 -4.58 13.15
CA THR A 153 5.33 -5.01 13.64
C THR A 153 5.12 -6.09 14.70
N PRO A 154 5.24 -7.37 14.36
CA PRO A 154 5.07 -8.43 15.33
C PRO A 154 6.17 -8.38 16.39
N TYR A 155 5.78 -8.40 17.66
CA TYR A 155 6.73 -8.42 18.80
C TYR A 155 7.34 -9.79 19.04
N THR A 156 6.70 -10.84 18.56
CA THR A 156 7.16 -12.21 18.68
C THR A 156 7.30 -12.85 17.31
N LYS A 157 8.33 -13.66 17.14
CA LYS A 157 8.48 -14.46 15.94
C LYS A 157 7.38 -15.52 15.92
N TYR A 158 6.59 -15.57 14.86
CA TYR A 158 5.48 -16.50 14.67
C TYR A 158 5.66 -17.39 13.44
N TYR A 159 6.85 -17.38 12.84
CA TYR A 159 7.17 -18.20 11.68
C TYR A 159 8.61 -18.70 11.76
N ASP A 160 8.89 -19.76 11.05
CA ASP A 160 10.23 -20.27 10.77
C ASP A 160 10.36 -20.62 9.29
N LEU A 161 11.59 -20.52 8.78
CA LEU A 161 11.97 -21.09 7.50
C LEU A 161 12.69 -22.40 7.80
N ARG A 162 12.10 -23.51 7.40
CA ARG A 162 12.62 -24.82 7.69
C ARG A 162 12.19 -25.85 6.63
N ASP A 163 13.11 -26.69 6.22
CA ASP A 163 12.86 -27.78 5.29
C ASP A 163 12.25 -27.32 3.95
N GLY A 164 12.69 -26.15 3.42
CA GLY A 164 12.16 -25.58 2.19
C GLY A 164 10.70 -25.12 2.32
N ALA A 165 10.30 -24.64 3.49
CA ALA A 165 8.96 -24.19 3.74
C ALA A 165 8.90 -23.01 4.71
N LEU A 166 7.95 -22.12 4.49
CA LEU A 166 7.52 -21.12 5.44
C LEU A 166 6.50 -21.74 6.41
N GLN A 167 6.95 -22.01 7.62
CA GLN A 167 6.09 -22.53 8.69
C GLN A 167 5.52 -21.39 9.51
N ILE A 168 4.21 -21.24 9.50
CA ILE A 168 3.49 -20.19 10.24
C ILE A 168 2.77 -20.81 11.42
N GLN A 169 3.03 -20.29 12.63
CA GLN A 169 2.37 -20.76 13.83
C GLN A 169 0.94 -20.23 13.91
N CYS A 170 -0.04 -21.12 14.07
CA CYS A 170 -1.40 -20.75 14.36
C CYS A 170 -1.50 -20.06 15.73
N VAL A 171 -2.29 -19.00 15.81
CA VAL A 171 -2.60 -18.29 17.04
C VAL A 171 -4.11 -18.18 17.22
N ARG A 172 -4.56 -17.89 18.42
CA ARG A 172 -6.01 -17.76 18.74
C ARG A 172 -6.70 -16.55 18.09
N GLN A 173 -5.91 -15.64 17.49
CA GLN A 173 -6.43 -14.42 16.89
C GLN A 173 -6.87 -14.64 15.45
N LYS A 174 -8.00 -14.04 15.09
CA LYS A 174 -8.49 -13.99 13.72
C LYS A 174 -7.89 -12.81 12.96
N MET A 175 -7.64 -12.96 11.68
CA MET A 175 -7.18 -11.85 10.82
C MET A 175 -8.21 -10.73 10.73
N VAL A 176 -9.50 -11.07 10.79
CA VAL A 176 -10.59 -10.10 10.82
C VAL A 176 -11.28 -10.26 12.15
N GLU A 177 -11.01 -9.35 13.08
CA GLU A 177 -11.81 -9.21 14.30
C GLU A 177 -12.98 -8.26 14.03
N GLU A 178 -14.05 -8.40 14.81
CA GLU A 178 -15.08 -7.36 14.87
C GLU A 178 -14.42 -6.10 15.43
N ILE A 179 -13.99 -5.22 14.54
CA ILE A 179 -13.38 -3.96 14.92
C ILE A 179 -14.48 -3.05 15.41
N ARG A 180 -14.68 -3.03 16.72
CA ARG A 180 -15.45 -1.96 17.36
C ARG A 180 -14.58 -0.71 17.37
N GLN A 181 -15.13 0.39 16.93
CA GLN A 181 -14.48 1.70 16.82
C GLN A 181 -13.75 2.14 18.11
N GLU A 182 -14.19 1.69 19.27
CA GLU A 182 -13.53 1.93 20.57
C GLU A 182 -12.10 1.38 20.64
N SER A 183 -11.79 0.34 19.89
CA SER A 183 -10.47 -0.29 19.88
C SER A 183 -9.41 0.57 19.18
N PHE A 184 -9.78 1.34 18.16
CA PHE A 184 -8.84 2.18 17.42
C PHE A 184 -8.42 3.45 18.14
N VAL A 185 -9.34 4.05 18.90
CA VAL A 185 -9.11 5.36 19.54
C VAL A 185 -8.58 5.21 20.97
N LYS A 186 -9.01 4.18 21.70
CA LYS A 186 -8.70 4.04 23.14
C LYS A 186 -7.59 3.06 23.45
N ASN A 187 -7.34 2.10 22.56
CA ASN A 187 -6.28 1.13 22.77
C ASN A 187 -5.93 0.48 21.42
N PRO A 188 -5.02 1.04 20.63
CA PRO A 188 -4.44 0.29 19.55
C PRO A 188 -3.70 -0.87 20.21
N THR A 189 -4.39 -1.99 20.36
CA THR A 189 -3.76 -3.22 20.86
C THR A 189 -2.86 -3.73 19.77
N TYR A 190 -1.68 -3.11 19.67
CA TYR A 190 -0.55 -3.61 18.89
C TYR A 190 -0.14 -5.02 19.32
N ASP A 191 -0.65 -5.47 20.45
CA ASP A 191 -0.44 -6.82 20.99
C ASP A 191 -1.27 -7.90 20.29
N LYS A 192 -2.24 -7.51 19.46
CA LYS A 192 -3.12 -8.41 18.75
C LYS A 192 -2.83 -8.34 17.26
N PHE A 193 -1.92 -9.14 16.79
CA PHE A 193 -1.72 -9.35 15.35
C PHE A 193 -2.07 -10.79 14.99
N ALA A 194 -2.70 -10.96 13.84
CA ALA A 194 -2.85 -12.27 13.23
C ALA A 194 -1.58 -12.61 12.45
N PRO A 195 -1.14 -13.87 12.43
CA PRO A 195 -0.02 -14.29 11.62
C PRO A 195 -0.33 -14.09 10.15
N PHE A 196 0.24 -13.04 9.57
CA PHE A 196 0.10 -12.72 8.16
C PHE A 196 1.46 -12.34 7.59
N ILE A 197 1.87 -13.06 6.56
CA ILE A 197 3.06 -12.78 5.76
C ILE A 197 2.58 -12.63 4.33
N GLY A 198 2.86 -11.50 3.72
CA GLY A 198 2.31 -11.19 2.42
C GLY A 198 3.26 -10.42 1.52
N ARG A 199 2.85 -10.25 0.30
CA ARG A 199 3.52 -9.41 -0.70
C ARG A 199 2.54 -8.34 -1.21
N ARG A 200 3.05 -7.17 -1.50
CA ARG A 200 2.22 -6.13 -2.13
C ARG A 200 1.91 -6.49 -3.58
N GLN A 201 0.65 -6.36 -3.95
CA GLN A 201 0.24 -6.41 -5.35
C GLN A 201 0.86 -5.20 -6.10
N ARG A 202 1.47 -5.45 -7.26
CA ARG A 202 2.16 -4.42 -8.07
C ARG A 202 1.60 -4.26 -9.48
N ALA A 203 0.80 -5.21 -9.91
CA ALA A 203 0.14 -5.18 -11.21
C ALA A 203 -1.36 -5.36 -11.02
N PHE A 204 -2.14 -4.81 -11.94
CA PHE A 204 -3.58 -5.00 -11.94
C PHE A 204 -3.92 -6.47 -12.16
N ASP A 205 -3.29 -7.09 -13.15
CA ASP A 205 -3.40 -8.52 -13.38
C ASP A 205 -2.32 -9.26 -12.58
N THR A 206 -2.75 -10.12 -11.67
CA THR A 206 -1.84 -10.83 -10.79
C THR A 206 -2.35 -12.26 -10.54
N VAL A 207 -1.44 -13.21 -10.59
CA VAL A 207 -1.70 -14.60 -10.19
C VAL A 207 -0.85 -14.92 -8.98
N VAL A 208 -1.49 -15.41 -7.93
CA VAL A 208 -0.82 -15.87 -6.71
C VAL A 208 -1.12 -17.34 -6.50
N THR A 209 -0.08 -18.14 -6.31
CA THR A 209 -0.20 -19.57 -6.06
C THR A 209 0.65 -19.93 -4.84
N ALA A 210 0.09 -20.72 -3.94
CA ALA A 210 0.84 -21.29 -2.82
C ALA A 210 0.50 -22.77 -2.65
N LYS A 211 1.54 -23.57 -2.40
CA LYS A 211 1.39 -24.93 -1.92
C LYS A 211 1.30 -24.89 -0.41
N MET A 212 0.33 -25.54 0.18
CA MET A 212 0.09 -25.55 1.62
C MET A 212 -0.08 -26.99 2.10
N ASP A 213 0.61 -27.32 3.20
CA ASP A 213 0.41 -28.53 4.00
C ASP A 213 -0.20 -28.09 5.34
N PHE A 214 -1.48 -28.37 5.54
CA PHE A 214 -2.19 -27.95 6.74
C PHE A 214 -3.43 -28.84 6.98
N GLU A 215 -3.56 -29.31 8.20
CA GLU A 215 -4.72 -30.07 8.67
C GLU A 215 -5.37 -29.34 9.85
N PRO A 216 -6.42 -28.52 9.59
CA PRO A 216 -7.07 -27.76 10.63
C PRO A 216 -7.74 -28.64 11.67
N GLN A 217 -7.64 -28.27 12.94
CA GLN A 217 -8.35 -28.88 14.04
C GLN A 217 -9.25 -27.82 14.69
N ASN A 218 -10.45 -28.23 15.10
CA ASN A 218 -11.43 -27.32 15.72
C ASN A 218 -11.73 -26.09 14.86
N ASP A 219 -11.43 -24.90 15.40
CA ASP A 219 -11.67 -23.59 14.77
C ASP A 219 -10.44 -23.00 14.07
N GLU A 220 -9.40 -23.81 13.84
CA GLU A 220 -8.21 -23.39 13.12
C GLU A 220 -8.50 -23.18 11.63
N THR A 221 -7.87 -22.16 11.07
CA THR A 221 -7.91 -21.89 9.63
C THR A 221 -6.55 -21.39 9.14
N ALA A 222 -6.16 -21.79 7.93
CA ALA A 222 -5.01 -21.27 7.22
C ALA A 222 -5.25 -21.26 5.71
N GLY A 223 -4.60 -20.36 5.00
CA GLY A 223 -4.75 -20.27 3.55
C GLY A 223 -4.11 -19.04 2.93
N LEU A 224 -4.59 -18.68 1.75
CA LEU A 224 -4.27 -17.43 1.08
C LEU A 224 -5.31 -16.36 1.39
N ALA A 225 -4.87 -15.11 1.55
CA ALA A 225 -5.76 -13.98 1.71
C ALA A 225 -5.38 -12.83 0.77
N ILE A 226 -6.39 -12.19 0.19
CA ILE A 226 -6.27 -10.88 -0.46
C ILE A 226 -6.80 -9.86 0.54
N GLN A 227 -5.98 -8.87 0.86
CA GLN A 227 -6.32 -7.84 1.82
C GLN A 227 -6.26 -6.46 1.16
N GLN A 228 -7.39 -5.79 1.08
CA GLN A 228 -7.48 -4.39 0.66
C GLN A 228 -7.45 -3.46 1.88
N ALA A 229 -8.18 -3.83 2.93
CA ALA A 229 -8.24 -3.14 4.22
C ALA A 229 -8.44 -4.18 5.33
N MET A 230 -8.34 -3.74 6.59
CA MET A 230 -8.50 -4.64 7.75
C MET A 230 -9.85 -5.36 7.76
N ASN A 231 -10.89 -4.73 7.25
CA ASN A 231 -12.27 -5.23 7.20
C ASN A 231 -12.77 -5.49 5.76
N HIS A 232 -11.86 -5.46 4.77
CA HIS A 232 -12.15 -5.82 3.37
C HIS A 232 -11.10 -6.83 2.93
N GLN A 233 -11.47 -8.12 3.00
CA GLN A 233 -10.57 -9.23 2.73
C GLN A 233 -11.30 -10.36 2.04
N LEU A 234 -10.58 -11.13 1.23
CA LEU A 234 -11.04 -12.39 0.64
C LEU A 234 -10.07 -13.49 1.04
N HIS A 235 -10.55 -14.50 1.73
CA HIS A 235 -9.76 -15.65 2.17
C HIS A 235 -10.10 -16.89 1.38
N LEU A 236 -9.11 -17.61 0.91
CA LEU A 236 -9.21 -18.96 0.41
C LEU A 236 -8.51 -19.85 1.45
N GLU A 237 -9.31 -20.52 2.30
CA GLU A 237 -8.81 -21.14 3.52
C GLU A 237 -9.29 -22.58 3.71
N ARG A 238 -8.42 -23.40 4.31
CA ARG A 238 -8.85 -24.67 4.91
C ARG A 238 -9.39 -24.40 6.31
N ALA A 239 -10.44 -25.15 6.66
CA ALA A 239 -11.09 -25.10 7.95
C ALA A 239 -11.63 -26.49 8.35
N CYS A 240 -11.92 -26.68 9.63
CA CYS A 240 -12.68 -27.81 10.13
C CYS A 240 -14.07 -27.33 10.54
N GLU A 241 -15.12 -27.91 9.97
CA GLU A 241 -16.51 -27.59 10.32
C GLU A 241 -17.27 -28.89 10.65
N GLN A 242 -17.77 -28.98 11.87
CA GLN A 242 -18.50 -30.17 12.34
C GLN A 242 -17.73 -31.49 12.06
N ASP A 243 -16.44 -31.48 12.43
CA ASP A 243 -15.49 -32.58 12.22
C ASP A 243 -15.24 -32.96 10.75
N ARG A 244 -15.54 -32.07 9.82
CA ARG A 244 -15.27 -32.26 8.38
C ARG A 244 -14.24 -31.23 7.89
N GLN A 245 -13.28 -31.73 7.14
CA GLN A 245 -12.29 -30.89 6.48
C GLN A 245 -12.90 -30.22 5.25
N VAL A 246 -12.80 -28.90 5.19
CA VAL A 246 -13.37 -28.11 4.09
C VAL A 246 -12.36 -27.11 3.54
N LEU A 247 -12.47 -26.82 2.26
CA LEU A 247 -11.86 -25.66 1.61
C LEU A 247 -12.97 -24.65 1.31
N ARG A 248 -12.80 -23.41 1.73
CA ARG A 248 -13.83 -22.39 1.53
C ARG A 248 -13.26 -21.06 1.11
N VAL A 249 -14.08 -20.28 0.43
CA VAL A 249 -13.84 -18.86 0.13
C VAL A 249 -14.70 -18.05 1.09
N VAL A 250 -14.05 -17.18 1.86
CA VAL A 250 -14.71 -16.31 2.84
C VAL A 250 -14.42 -14.86 2.49
N GLU A 251 -15.49 -14.10 2.32
CA GLU A 251 -15.44 -12.67 2.09
C GLU A 251 -15.74 -11.92 3.39
N TYR A 252 -14.93 -10.91 3.66
CA TYR A 252 -15.14 -9.95 4.73
C TYR A 252 -15.33 -8.57 4.12
N THR A 253 -16.44 -7.92 4.47
CA THR A 253 -16.79 -6.57 4.03
C THR A 253 -17.24 -5.76 5.23
N SER A 254 -17.26 -4.44 5.10
CA SER A 254 -17.79 -3.56 6.12
C SER A 254 -18.69 -2.52 5.49
N ASP A 255 -19.74 -2.14 6.21
CA ASP A 255 -20.60 -1.01 5.84
C ASP A 255 -19.85 0.32 5.86
N PHE A 256 -18.63 0.31 6.38
CA PHE A 256 -17.79 1.48 6.55
C PHE A 256 -16.89 1.68 5.33
N ASN A 257 -17.33 2.52 4.40
CA ASN A 257 -16.59 2.81 3.16
C ASN A 257 -15.56 3.94 3.28
N HIS A 258 -15.32 4.50 4.48
CA HIS A 258 -14.39 5.62 4.60
C HIS A 258 -13.42 5.44 5.77
N PRO A 259 -12.09 5.58 5.53
CA PRO A 259 -11.09 5.49 6.58
C PRO A 259 -11.08 6.70 7.53
N ASN A 260 -11.87 7.72 7.28
CA ASN A 260 -11.94 8.88 8.15
C ASN A 260 -12.87 8.58 9.33
N PHE A 261 -12.23 8.29 10.43
CA PHE A 261 -12.76 8.06 11.76
C PHE A 261 -13.64 9.23 12.24
N LEU A 262 -14.91 9.21 11.88
CA LEU A 262 -15.88 10.09 12.47
C LEU A 262 -16.38 9.44 13.77
N PRO A 263 -16.31 10.11 14.92
CA PRO A 263 -16.89 9.61 16.15
C PRO A 263 -18.38 9.31 15.96
N GLY A 264 -18.82 8.13 16.35
CA GLY A 264 -20.22 7.70 16.28
C GLY A 264 -20.61 6.82 15.10
N PHE A 265 -19.67 6.44 14.22
CA PHE A 265 -19.90 5.42 13.20
C PHE A 265 -19.34 4.07 13.67
N GLU A 266 -20.21 3.15 14.02
CA GLU A 266 -19.86 1.75 14.28
C GLU A 266 -20.02 0.99 12.96
N GLY A 267 -18.90 0.71 12.28
CA GLY A 267 -18.92 -0.17 11.12
C GLY A 267 -19.10 -1.62 11.56
N VAL A 268 -20.06 -2.31 10.98
CA VAL A 268 -20.23 -3.76 11.17
C VAL A 268 -19.42 -4.50 10.13
N THR A 269 -18.59 -5.44 10.55
CA THR A 269 -17.90 -6.34 9.64
C THR A 269 -18.80 -7.53 9.32
N HIS A 270 -19.09 -7.72 8.05
CA HIS A 270 -19.86 -8.84 7.54
C HIS A 270 -18.92 -9.96 7.09
N ARG A 271 -19.22 -11.18 7.53
CA ARG A 271 -18.53 -12.39 7.08
C ARG A 271 -19.50 -13.22 6.24
N ARG A 272 -19.10 -13.57 5.03
CA ARG A 272 -19.87 -14.40 4.11
C ARG A 272 -19.02 -15.56 3.59
N VAL A 273 -19.48 -16.78 3.73
CA VAL A 273 -18.92 -17.92 2.98
C VAL A 273 -19.48 -17.88 1.57
N VAL A 274 -18.62 -17.60 0.60
CA VAL A 274 -18.99 -17.45 -0.82
C VAL A 274 -19.12 -18.81 -1.48
N ALA A 275 -18.19 -19.72 -1.17
CA ALA A 275 -18.17 -21.07 -1.68
C ALA A 275 -17.50 -22.00 -0.67
N GLN A 276 -17.86 -23.27 -0.68
CA GLN A 276 -17.28 -24.29 0.17
C GLN A 276 -17.38 -25.66 -0.48
N VAL A 277 -16.31 -26.46 -0.33
CA VAL A 277 -16.25 -27.84 -0.79
C VAL A 277 -15.57 -28.72 0.26
N PRO A 278 -15.91 -30.02 0.37
CA PRO A 278 -15.12 -30.96 1.15
C PRO A 278 -13.67 -31.02 0.63
N CYS A 279 -12.70 -31.15 1.52
CA CYS A 279 -11.28 -31.25 1.16
C CYS A 279 -10.54 -32.06 2.22
N GLU A 280 -10.36 -33.33 1.97
CA GLU A 280 -9.68 -34.26 2.87
C GLU A 280 -8.15 -34.27 2.67
N GLU A 281 -7.67 -33.77 1.54
CA GLU A 281 -6.26 -33.70 1.22
C GLU A 281 -5.56 -32.74 2.16
N ARG A 282 -4.48 -33.19 2.81
CA ARG A 282 -3.65 -32.39 3.69
C ARG A 282 -2.82 -31.38 2.91
N GLU A 283 -2.22 -31.82 1.81
CA GLU A 283 -1.42 -30.98 0.91
C GLU A 283 -2.28 -30.51 -0.25
N ILE A 284 -2.37 -29.20 -0.44
CA ILE A 284 -3.16 -28.57 -1.48
C ILE A 284 -2.43 -27.42 -2.14
N VAL A 285 -2.87 -27.06 -3.35
CA VAL A 285 -2.40 -25.85 -4.06
C VAL A 285 -3.53 -24.85 -4.11
N LEU A 286 -3.32 -23.70 -3.53
CA LEU A 286 -4.24 -22.57 -3.53
C LEU A 286 -3.83 -21.56 -4.60
N ARG A 287 -4.81 -20.99 -5.30
CA ARG A 287 -4.54 -20.01 -6.35
C ARG A 287 -5.59 -18.91 -6.38
N PHE A 288 -5.12 -17.65 -6.44
CA PHE A 288 -5.93 -16.52 -6.83
C PHE A 288 -5.51 -16.00 -8.21
N GLU A 289 -6.50 -15.67 -9.02
CA GLU A 289 -6.34 -14.84 -10.20
C GLU A 289 -7.06 -13.52 -9.98
N ILE A 290 -6.30 -12.44 -9.96
CA ILE A 290 -6.80 -11.09 -9.81
C ILE A 290 -6.71 -10.45 -11.20
N LYS A 291 -7.83 -9.92 -11.69
CA LYS A 291 -7.91 -9.19 -12.94
C LYS A 291 -8.36 -7.77 -12.65
N GLY A 292 -7.65 -6.83 -13.24
CA GLY A 292 -7.93 -5.41 -13.11
C GLY A 292 -8.85 -4.87 -14.18
#